data_9c30a447e52b08529f0584979c47c209
#
_entry.id   9c30a447e52b08529f0584979c47c209
#
_cell.length_a   1.000
_cell.length_b   1.000
_cell.length_c   1.000
_cell.angle_alpha   90.00
_cell.angle_beta   90.00
_cell.angle_gamma   90.00
#
_symmetry.space_group_name_H-M   'P 1'
#
loop_
_entity.id
_entity.type
_entity.pdbx_description
1 polymer ?
#
loop_
_entity_poly.entity_id
_entity_poly.type
_entity_poly.pdbx_seq_one_letter_code
_entity_poly.pdbx_strand_id
1 'polypeptide(L)'
;MKFLDDEWYENHLKKIRETFTEPGKLNTQLVEVYRNVWGEPGNVKWIKYDVENTMVKEITRGDGENTVPDDAAFRCFGDYKSYVAVCQRRLDPKMGILGGVFKLEGGVMAAMPMLPVYDKLTQCKRMEGLEF
;
A
#
# COMPACT_ATOMS: atom_id res chain seq x y z
N MET A 1 11.71 -9.88 11.33
CA MET A 1 11.06 -9.45 10.05
C MET A 1 10.96 -7.93 10.06
N LYS A 2 11.43 -7.32 9.02
CA LYS A 2 11.45 -5.86 8.87
C LYS A 2 10.42 -5.44 7.83
N PHE A 3 9.68 -4.35 8.09
CA PHE A 3 8.69 -3.84 7.14
C PHE A 3 9.32 -3.63 5.76
N LEU A 4 8.65 -4.16 4.73
CA LEU A 4 9.08 -4.18 3.33
C LEU A 4 10.23 -5.13 3.00
N ASP A 5 10.70 -5.96 3.91
CA ASP A 5 11.63 -7.04 3.56
C ASP A 5 10.91 -8.23 2.90
N ASP A 6 11.66 -9.22 2.44
CA ASP A 6 11.08 -10.35 1.74
C ASP A 6 10.16 -11.20 2.63
N GLU A 7 10.54 -11.39 3.89
CA GLU A 7 9.73 -12.15 4.85
C GLU A 7 8.39 -11.44 5.12
N TRP A 8 8.44 -10.12 5.34
CA TRP A 8 7.23 -9.32 5.51
C TRP A 8 6.32 -9.44 4.28
N TYR A 9 6.91 -9.32 3.07
CA TYR A 9 6.15 -9.38 1.83
C TYR A 9 5.41 -10.71 1.68
N GLU A 10 6.07 -11.83 1.95
CA GLU A 10 5.44 -13.16 1.90
C GLU A 10 4.28 -13.27 2.88
N ASN A 11 4.47 -12.77 4.10
CA ASN A 11 3.41 -12.75 5.12
C ASN A 11 2.26 -11.81 4.73
N HIS A 12 2.58 -10.68 4.10
CA HIS A 12 1.59 -9.74 3.58
C HIS A 12 0.70 -10.38 2.51
N LEU A 13 1.30 -11.09 1.55
CA LEU A 13 0.56 -11.85 0.53
C LEU A 13 -0.39 -12.87 1.16
N LYS A 14 0.08 -13.60 2.15
CA LYS A 14 -0.72 -14.59 2.87
C LYS A 14 -1.92 -13.95 3.55
N LYS A 15 -1.72 -12.86 4.27
CA LYS A 15 -2.79 -12.13 4.94
C LYS A 15 -3.83 -11.60 3.96
N ILE A 16 -3.40 -11.11 2.82
CA ILE A 16 -4.30 -10.63 1.77
C ILE A 16 -5.18 -11.77 1.27
N ARG A 17 -4.63 -12.94 0.99
CA ARG A 17 -5.41 -14.11 0.56
C ARG A 17 -6.45 -14.53 1.60
N GLU A 18 -6.10 -14.44 2.87
CA GLU A 18 -7.00 -14.80 3.98
C GLU A 18 -8.08 -13.73 4.23
N THR A 19 -7.83 -12.48 3.88
CA THR A 19 -8.71 -11.34 4.16
C THR A 19 -9.69 -11.06 3.02
N PHE A 20 -9.22 -11.12 1.78
CA PHE A 20 -10.04 -10.84 0.59
C PHE A 20 -10.69 -12.13 0.10
N THR A 21 -11.86 -12.44 0.66
CA THR A 21 -12.59 -13.68 0.38
C THR A 21 -13.98 -13.46 -0.22
N GLU A 22 -14.49 -12.22 -0.19
CA GLU A 22 -15.83 -11.89 -0.68
C GLU A 22 -15.73 -11.06 -1.97
N PRO A 23 -16.28 -11.55 -3.10
CA PRO A 23 -16.28 -10.76 -4.32
C PRO A 23 -17.25 -9.57 -4.26
N GLY A 24 -16.99 -8.59 -5.09
CA GLY A 24 -17.81 -7.38 -5.25
C GLY A 24 -17.66 -6.86 -6.66
N LYS A 25 -17.85 -5.54 -6.84
CA LYS A 25 -17.91 -4.93 -8.18
C LYS A 25 -16.74 -3.99 -8.47
N LEU A 26 -15.82 -3.80 -7.53
CA LEU A 26 -14.71 -2.86 -7.70
C LEU A 26 -13.62 -3.46 -8.57
N ASN A 27 -13.22 -2.72 -9.60
CA ASN A 27 -12.08 -3.03 -10.46
C ASN A 27 -11.17 -1.79 -10.49
N THR A 28 -9.95 -1.93 -10.01
CA THR A 28 -9.00 -0.82 -9.96
C THR A 28 -7.57 -1.33 -9.78
N GLN A 29 -6.61 -0.42 -9.84
CA GLN A 29 -5.22 -0.69 -9.51
C GLN A 29 -4.71 0.40 -8.58
N LEU A 30 -3.95 0.01 -7.59
CA LEU A 30 -3.29 0.90 -6.65
C LEU A 30 -1.81 0.58 -6.61
N VAL A 31 -0.96 1.60 -6.73
CA VAL A 31 0.47 1.50 -6.45
C VAL A 31 0.77 2.31 -5.20
N GLU A 32 1.39 1.68 -4.21
CA GLU A 32 1.97 2.39 -3.08
C GLU A 32 3.47 2.54 -3.29
N VAL A 33 3.97 3.76 -3.17
CA VAL A 33 5.38 4.09 -3.34
C VAL A 33 5.93 4.55 -2.00
N TYR A 34 6.99 3.87 -1.55
CA TYR A 34 7.66 4.09 -0.27
C TYR A 34 9.03 4.72 -0.55
N ARG A 35 9.25 5.94 -0.07
CA ARG A 35 10.51 6.66 -0.26
C ARG A 35 11.35 6.65 0.99
N ASN A 36 12.66 6.66 0.80
CA ASN A 36 13.66 6.62 1.88
C ASN A 36 13.45 5.41 2.80
N VAL A 37 13.23 4.26 2.17
CA VAL A 37 12.99 2.99 2.87
C VAL A 37 14.16 2.69 3.82
N TRP A 38 13.82 2.30 5.04
CA TRP A 38 14.76 2.02 6.14
C TRP A 38 15.65 3.21 6.51
N GLY A 39 15.21 4.43 6.21
CA GLY A 39 15.99 5.63 6.47
C GLY A 39 17.11 5.87 5.46
N GLU A 40 17.18 5.09 4.39
CA GLU A 40 18.23 5.19 3.36
C GLU A 40 17.79 6.18 2.28
N PRO A 41 18.49 7.33 2.14
CA PRO A 41 18.12 8.31 1.12
C PRO A 41 18.11 7.70 -0.29
N GLY A 42 17.03 7.95 -1.03
CA GLY A 42 16.88 7.45 -2.39
C GLY A 42 16.51 5.98 -2.50
N ASN A 43 16.36 5.25 -1.40
CA ASN A 43 15.87 3.87 -1.43
C ASN A 43 14.34 3.90 -1.61
N VAL A 44 13.88 3.57 -2.82
CA VAL A 44 12.47 3.57 -3.19
C VAL A 44 12.02 2.14 -3.46
N LYS A 45 10.91 1.74 -2.83
CA LYS A 45 10.23 0.49 -3.12
C LYS A 45 8.77 0.79 -3.45
N TRP A 46 8.14 -0.09 -4.19
CA TRP A 46 6.72 0.05 -4.48
C TRP A 46 6.04 -1.31 -4.51
N ILE A 47 4.73 -1.28 -4.27
CA ILE A 47 3.86 -2.46 -4.36
C ILE A 47 2.64 -2.06 -5.18
N LYS A 48 2.32 -2.85 -6.20
CA LYS A 48 1.11 -2.68 -7.02
C LYS A 48 0.10 -3.76 -6.69
N TYR A 49 -1.12 -3.34 -6.44
CA TYR A 49 -2.26 -4.19 -6.17
C TYR A 49 -3.24 -4.10 -7.33
N ASP A 50 -3.49 -5.22 -8.00
CA ASP A 50 -4.54 -5.32 -9.02
C ASP A 50 -5.80 -5.88 -8.37
N VAL A 51 -6.86 -5.08 -8.39
CA VAL A 51 -8.16 -5.41 -7.79
C VAL A 51 -9.16 -5.69 -8.90
N GLU A 52 -9.74 -6.89 -8.87
CA GLU A 52 -10.77 -7.32 -9.79
C GLU A 52 -11.92 -7.94 -9.00
N ASN A 53 -13.13 -7.44 -9.21
CA ASN A 53 -14.31 -7.87 -8.47
C ASN A 53 -14.09 -7.75 -6.95
N THR A 54 -13.48 -6.65 -6.49
CA THR A 54 -13.16 -6.34 -5.09
C THR A 54 -12.14 -7.31 -4.46
N MET A 55 -11.64 -8.26 -5.21
CA MET A 55 -10.60 -9.18 -4.78
C MET A 55 -9.23 -8.73 -5.26
N VAL A 56 -8.21 -8.85 -4.42
CA VAL A 56 -6.84 -8.59 -4.85
C VAL A 56 -6.37 -9.78 -5.66
N LYS A 57 -6.32 -9.61 -6.98
CA LYS A 57 -6.03 -10.69 -7.93
C LYS A 57 -4.54 -10.90 -8.12
N GLU A 58 -3.78 -9.82 -8.21
CA GLU A 58 -2.35 -9.87 -8.45
C GLU A 58 -1.64 -8.78 -7.65
N ILE A 59 -0.47 -9.12 -7.13
CA ILE A 59 0.39 -8.20 -6.41
C ILE A 59 1.78 -8.30 -7.01
N THR A 60 2.33 -7.15 -7.40
CA THR A 60 3.70 -7.05 -7.90
C THR A 60 4.46 -6.02 -7.08
N ARG A 61 5.79 -6.12 -7.05
CA ARG A 61 6.63 -5.17 -6.34
C ARG A 61 7.90 -4.86 -7.13
N GLY A 62 8.53 -3.77 -6.78
CA GLY A 62 9.80 -3.39 -7.39
C GLY A 62 10.55 -2.37 -6.56
N ASP A 63 11.73 -2.04 -7.04
CA ASP A 63 12.66 -1.10 -6.43
C ASP A 63 13.05 -0.03 -7.44
N GLY A 64 13.21 1.19 -6.94
CA GLY A 64 13.67 2.33 -7.72
C GLY A 64 12.54 3.21 -8.26
N GLU A 65 12.76 4.53 -8.21
CA GLU A 65 11.79 5.55 -8.65
C GLU A 65 11.43 5.35 -10.14
N ASN A 66 12.41 4.94 -10.97
CA ASN A 66 12.22 4.80 -12.41
C ASN A 66 11.39 3.57 -12.80
N THR A 67 11.17 2.63 -11.88
CA THR A 67 10.43 1.40 -12.16
C THR A 67 8.98 1.46 -11.70
N VAL A 68 8.58 2.54 -11.02
CA VAL A 68 7.21 2.72 -10.54
C VAL A 68 6.23 2.67 -11.70
N PRO A 69 5.22 1.78 -11.68
CA PRO A 69 4.21 1.75 -12.73
C PRO A 69 3.46 3.08 -12.85
N ASP A 70 3.24 3.54 -14.08
CA ASP A 70 2.53 4.79 -14.39
C ASP A 70 1.13 4.59 -14.95
N ASP A 71 0.72 3.33 -15.12
CA ASP A 71 -0.54 2.95 -15.75
C ASP A 71 -1.65 2.56 -14.74
N ALA A 72 -1.37 2.63 -13.44
CA ALA A 72 -2.37 2.32 -12.43
C ALA A 72 -3.38 3.46 -12.26
N ALA A 73 -4.62 3.13 -11.92
CA ALA A 73 -5.67 4.10 -11.66
C ALA A 73 -5.30 5.05 -10.51
N PHE A 74 -4.62 4.52 -9.47
CA PHE A 74 -4.21 5.30 -8.31
C PHE A 74 -2.75 5.01 -7.96
N ARG A 75 -2.01 6.07 -7.58
CA ARG A 75 -0.66 5.95 -7.02
C ARG A 75 -0.58 6.78 -5.76
N CYS A 76 -0.14 6.17 -4.67
CA CYS A 76 0.00 6.81 -3.36
C CYS A 76 1.49 6.91 -3.01
N PHE A 77 2.00 8.11 -2.85
CA PHE A 77 3.41 8.39 -2.57
C PHE A 77 3.57 8.87 -1.14
N GLY A 78 4.51 8.30 -0.43
CA GLY A 78 4.83 8.74 0.92
C GLY A 78 6.23 8.33 1.35
N ASP A 79 6.72 8.99 2.40
CA ASP A 79 7.96 8.61 3.06
C ASP A 79 7.76 7.31 3.84
N TYR A 80 8.78 6.48 3.90
CA TYR A 80 8.78 5.24 4.68
C TYR A 80 8.28 5.46 6.11
N LYS A 81 8.79 6.49 6.80
CA LYS A 81 8.37 6.80 8.18
C LYS A 81 6.88 7.10 8.32
N SER A 82 6.25 7.64 7.28
CA SER A 82 4.81 7.91 7.29
C SER A 82 4.00 6.62 7.16
N TYR A 83 4.45 5.68 6.32
CA TYR A 83 3.84 4.35 6.24
C TYR A 83 4.06 3.56 7.54
N VAL A 84 5.23 3.71 8.16
CA VAL A 84 5.51 3.12 9.49
C VAL A 84 4.50 3.64 10.52
N ALA A 85 4.23 4.95 10.52
CA ALA A 85 3.24 5.55 11.42
C ALA A 85 1.84 4.95 11.20
N VAL A 86 1.46 4.65 9.96
CA VAL A 86 0.21 3.96 9.64
C VAL A 86 0.23 2.54 10.21
N CYS A 87 1.31 1.79 10.01
CA CYS A 87 1.44 0.43 10.55
C CYS A 87 1.37 0.41 12.08
N GLN A 88 1.91 1.43 12.73
CA GLN A 88 1.89 1.58 14.19
C GLN A 88 0.62 2.23 14.73
N ARG A 89 -0.37 2.47 13.90
CA ARG A 89 -1.65 3.12 14.24
C ARG A 89 -1.50 4.54 14.81
N ARG A 90 -0.41 5.24 14.45
CA ARG A 90 -0.18 6.64 14.84
C ARG A 90 -0.71 7.63 13.79
N LEU A 91 -1.02 7.14 12.59
CA LEU A 91 -1.55 7.94 11.49
C LEU A 91 -2.63 7.14 10.77
N ASP A 92 -3.82 7.74 10.62
CA ASP A 92 -4.87 7.22 9.75
C ASP A 92 -4.48 7.56 8.30
N PRO A 93 -4.40 6.57 7.38
CA PRO A 93 -4.00 6.83 6.00
C PRO A 93 -4.91 7.83 5.28
N LYS A 94 -6.20 7.84 5.55
CA LYS A 94 -7.13 8.83 4.96
C LYS A 94 -6.80 10.24 5.40
N MET A 95 -6.53 10.42 6.67
CA MET A 95 -6.12 11.72 7.21
C MET A 95 -4.76 12.14 6.69
N GLY A 96 -3.86 11.18 6.48
CA GLY A 96 -2.56 11.43 5.87
C GLY A 96 -2.69 11.95 4.44
N ILE A 97 -3.61 11.41 3.65
CA ILE A 97 -3.88 11.86 2.28
C ILE A 97 -4.48 13.27 2.31
N LEU A 98 -5.51 13.50 3.12
CA LEU A 98 -6.18 14.79 3.22
C LEU A 98 -5.25 15.89 3.75
N GLY A 99 -4.34 15.54 4.66
CA GLY A 99 -3.37 16.46 5.24
C GLY A 99 -2.08 16.64 4.44
N GLY A 100 -1.95 15.97 3.28
CA GLY A 100 -0.78 16.11 2.42
C GLY A 100 0.45 15.32 2.83
N VAL A 101 0.33 14.44 3.82
CA VAL A 101 1.42 13.51 4.21
C VAL A 101 1.68 12.51 3.11
N PHE A 102 0.62 11.99 2.50
CA PHE A 102 0.67 11.17 1.30
C PHE A 102 0.12 11.94 0.12
N LYS A 103 0.76 11.78 -1.03
CA LYS A 103 0.26 12.31 -2.30
C LYS A 103 -0.47 11.21 -3.04
N LEU A 104 -1.77 11.39 -3.27
CA LEU A 104 -2.59 10.46 -4.04
C LEU A 104 -2.80 11.01 -5.45
N GLU A 105 -2.30 10.29 -6.45
CA GLU A 105 -2.60 10.53 -7.86
C GLU A 105 -3.79 9.66 -8.26
N GLY A 106 -4.67 10.21 -9.09
CA GLY A 106 -5.93 9.59 -9.50
C GLY A 106 -7.18 10.28 -8.93
N GLY A 107 -6.97 11.16 -7.95
CA GLY A 107 -8.03 11.98 -7.37
C GLY A 107 -8.70 11.36 -6.14
N VAL A 108 -8.85 12.17 -5.10
CA VAL A 108 -9.43 11.74 -3.82
C VAL A 108 -10.88 11.28 -3.99
N MET A 109 -11.67 12.02 -4.76
CA MET A 109 -13.09 11.68 -4.98
C MET A 109 -13.24 10.36 -5.72
N ALA A 110 -12.41 10.14 -6.75
CA ALA A 110 -12.43 8.89 -7.52
C ALA A 110 -11.97 7.69 -6.67
N ALA A 111 -11.17 7.93 -5.64
CA ALA A 111 -10.66 6.88 -4.75
C ALA A 111 -11.67 6.46 -3.67
N MET A 112 -12.75 7.22 -3.45
CA MET A 112 -13.73 6.92 -2.40
C MET A 112 -14.25 5.47 -2.43
N PRO A 113 -14.64 4.90 -3.59
CA PRO A 113 -15.10 3.50 -3.64
C PRO A 113 -14.02 2.49 -3.28
N MET A 114 -12.74 2.87 -3.36
CA MET A 114 -11.61 2.00 -3.04
C MET A 114 -11.29 1.99 -1.53
N LEU A 115 -11.76 2.95 -0.76
CA LEU A 115 -11.39 3.10 0.65
C LEU A 115 -11.60 1.83 1.49
N PRO A 116 -12.71 1.09 1.37
CA PRO A 116 -12.87 -0.16 2.12
C PRO A 116 -11.79 -1.21 1.80
N VAL A 117 -11.39 -1.31 0.53
CA VAL A 117 -10.29 -2.19 0.11
C VAL A 117 -8.98 -1.69 0.68
N TYR A 118 -8.74 -0.39 0.63
CA TYR A 118 -7.51 0.21 1.17
C TYR A 118 -7.39 -0.01 2.68
N ASP A 119 -8.47 0.10 3.44
CA ASP A 119 -8.47 -0.19 4.87
C ASP A 119 -8.07 -1.65 5.15
N LYS A 120 -8.57 -2.60 4.37
CA LYS A 120 -8.19 -4.01 4.48
C LYS A 120 -6.73 -4.24 4.13
N LEU A 121 -6.23 -3.61 3.06
CA LEU A 121 -4.82 -3.69 2.67
C LEU A 121 -3.91 -3.15 3.79
N THR A 122 -4.31 -2.05 4.42
CA THR A 122 -3.58 -1.47 5.55
C THR A 122 -3.51 -2.44 6.73
N GLN A 123 -4.61 -3.10 7.06
CA GLN A 123 -4.63 -4.13 8.12
C GLN A 123 -3.70 -5.30 7.77
N CYS A 124 -3.62 -5.68 6.51
CA CYS A 124 -2.77 -6.77 6.05
C CYS A 124 -1.27 -6.43 6.08
N LYS A 125 -0.90 -5.17 6.29
CA LYS A 125 0.51 -4.77 6.49
C LYS A 125 0.99 -4.97 7.92
N ARG A 126 0.06 -5.03 8.87
CA ARG A 126 0.34 -5.12 10.31
C ARG A 126 0.49 -6.57 10.73
N MET A 127 1.55 -6.88 11.46
CA MET A 127 1.78 -8.22 11.99
C MET A 127 2.70 -8.16 13.20
N GLU A 128 2.61 -9.17 14.06
CA GLU A 128 3.49 -9.27 15.23
C GLU A 128 4.94 -9.48 14.83
N GLY A 129 5.85 -8.95 15.63
CA GLY A 129 7.29 -9.09 15.38
C GLY A 129 7.79 -8.22 14.25
N LEU A 130 7.01 -7.24 13.80
CA LEU A 130 7.41 -6.35 12.72
C LEU A 130 8.33 -5.26 13.25
N GLU A 131 9.51 -5.17 12.64
CA GLU A 131 10.52 -4.15 12.90
C GLU A 131 10.49 -3.08 11.81
N PHE A 132 10.97 -1.91 12.16
CA PHE A 132 10.94 -0.75 11.24
C PHE A 132 12.29 -0.10 11.00
#